data_0c2fc9b8d013dbee61cee1aa68ceec16
#
_entry.id   0c2fc9b8d013dbee61cee1aa68ceec16
#
_cell.length_a   1.000
_cell.length_b   1.000
_cell.length_c   1.000
_cell.angle_alpha   90.00
_cell.angle_beta   90.00
_cell.angle_gamma   90.00
#
_symmetry.space_group_name_H-M   'P 1'
#
loop_
_entity.id
_entity.type
_entity.pdbx_description
1 polymer ?
#
loop_
_entity_poly.entity_id
_entity_poly.type
_entity_poly.pdbx_seq_one_letter_code
_entity_poly.pdbx_strand_id
1 'polypeptide(L)'
;YDTLMRSRIEILDAHGLRLSDIQAVIAQMGPLEGAREFLDELRSLTQVLILSDTFSEFAKPLMEQLGRPTLFCNSLEVVSDRIVSHRMRIHNGKKAAIEALHTLNYRTFAAGDSYNDLAMIEAADGGCLFRAPASILADHPHLALTEEYGALMAQIKEFLLP
;
A
#
# COMPACT_ATOMS: atom_id res chain seq x y z
N TYR A 1 5.04 0.60 -17.34
CA TYR A 1 4.45 -0.37 -16.41
C TYR A 1 3.85 -1.59 -17.15
N ASP A 2 2.98 -1.38 -18.13
CA ASP A 2 2.30 -2.47 -18.87
C ASP A 2 3.28 -3.44 -19.53
N THR A 3 4.32 -2.94 -20.19
CA THR A 3 5.34 -3.78 -20.83
C THR A 3 6.03 -4.67 -19.80
N LEU A 4 6.39 -4.11 -18.64
CA LEU A 4 7.03 -4.86 -17.56
C LEU A 4 6.10 -5.95 -17.01
N MET A 5 4.81 -5.64 -16.82
CA MET A 5 3.83 -6.61 -16.33
C MET A 5 3.58 -7.74 -17.33
N ARG A 6 3.46 -7.43 -18.61
CA ARG A 6 3.35 -8.46 -19.65
C ARG A 6 4.54 -9.40 -19.65
N SER A 7 5.77 -8.85 -19.61
CA SER A 7 6.98 -9.68 -19.54
C SER A 7 7.01 -10.57 -18.30
N ARG A 8 6.59 -10.07 -17.14
CA ARG A 8 6.49 -10.87 -15.91
C ARG A 8 5.48 -12.01 -16.04
N ILE A 9 4.31 -11.74 -16.62
CA ILE A 9 3.28 -12.76 -16.86
C ILE A 9 3.79 -13.84 -17.82
N GLU A 10 4.49 -13.45 -18.91
CA GLU A 10 5.11 -14.38 -19.85
C GLU A 10 6.16 -15.27 -19.18
N ILE A 11 6.97 -14.73 -18.28
CA ILE A 11 7.96 -15.48 -17.50
C ILE A 11 7.26 -16.50 -16.57
N LEU A 12 6.22 -16.09 -15.85
CA LEU A 12 5.45 -16.99 -15.00
C LEU A 12 4.86 -18.15 -15.80
N ASP A 13 4.28 -17.86 -16.96
CA ASP A 13 3.70 -18.85 -17.83
C ASP A 13 4.72 -19.81 -18.41
N ALA A 14 5.87 -19.30 -18.89
CA ALA A 14 6.97 -20.11 -19.40
C ALA A 14 7.54 -21.10 -18.37
N HIS A 15 7.46 -20.77 -17.08
CA HIS A 15 7.89 -21.63 -15.98
C HIS A 15 6.74 -22.47 -15.38
N GLY A 16 5.53 -22.40 -15.94
CA GLY A 16 4.36 -23.13 -15.45
C GLY A 16 3.86 -22.68 -14.08
N LEU A 17 4.27 -21.50 -13.61
CA LEU A 17 3.90 -20.97 -12.30
C LEU A 17 2.45 -20.47 -12.33
N ARG A 18 1.69 -20.84 -11.32
CA ARG A 18 0.28 -20.52 -11.16
C ARG A 18 0.08 -19.48 -10.05
N LEU A 19 -1.10 -18.88 -10.03
CA LEU A 19 -1.46 -17.95 -8.96
C LEU A 19 -1.37 -18.62 -7.58
N SER A 20 -1.82 -19.85 -7.45
CA SER A 20 -1.74 -20.63 -6.20
C SER A 20 -0.30 -20.83 -5.72
N ASP A 21 0.68 -21.01 -6.62
CA ASP A 21 2.10 -21.13 -6.25
C ASP A 21 2.61 -19.83 -5.62
N ILE A 22 2.27 -18.69 -6.22
CA ILE A 22 2.64 -17.36 -5.72
C ILE A 22 1.95 -17.10 -4.37
N GLN A 23 0.67 -17.39 -4.26
CA GLN A 23 -0.09 -17.24 -3.02
C GLN A 23 0.45 -18.10 -1.90
N ALA A 24 0.91 -19.32 -2.20
CA ALA A 24 1.52 -20.21 -1.21
C ALA A 24 2.83 -19.62 -0.64
N VAL A 25 3.63 -18.96 -1.47
CA VAL A 25 4.84 -18.26 -1.01
C VAL A 25 4.44 -17.04 -0.16
N ILE A 26 3.50 -16.22 -0.61
CA ILE A 26 3.06 -15.02 0.11
C ILE A 26 2.44 -15.40 1.47
N ALA A 27 1.72 -16.52 1.54
CA ALA A 27 1.11 -16.99 2.79
C ALA A 27 2.15 -17.34 3.88
N GLN A 28 3.39 -17.64 3.48
CA GLN A 28 4.51 -17.87 4.40
C GLN A 28 5.17 -16.56 4.86
N MET A 29 4.89 -15.45 4.18
CA MET A 29 5.35 -14.12 4.58
C MET A 29 4.42 -13.59 5.66
N GLY A 30 4.98 -13.15 6.78
CA GLY A 30 4.23 -12.43 7.80
C GLY A 30 4.17 -10.93 7.53
N PRO A 31 3.25 -10.20 8.17
CA PRO A 31 3.36 -8.75 8.28
C PRO A 31 4.64 -8.36 9.01
N LEU A 32 5.08 -7.12 8.84
CA LEU A 32 6.16 -6.56 9.64
C LEU A 32 5.79 -6.64 11.13
N GLU A 33 6.80 -6.90 11.97
CA GLU A 33 6.61 -6.96 13.42
C GLU A 33 5.96 -5.67 13.93
N GLY A 34 4.89 -5.81 14.73
CA GLY A 34 4.10 -4.70 15.26
C GLY A 34 3.09 -4.09 14.27
N ALA A 35 3.07 -4.50 13.01
CA ALA A 35 2.16 -3.91 12.00
C ALA A 35 0.68 -4.19 12.30
N ARG A 36 0.38 -5.39 12.80
CA ARG A 36 -0.99 -5.78 13.15
C ARG A 36 -1.51 -4.95 14.33
N GLU A 37 -0.73 -4.88 15.38
CA GLU A 37 -1.04 -4.13 16.60
C GLU A 37 -1.19 -2.64 16.31
N PHE A 38 -0.29 -2.07 15.49
CA PHE A 38 -0.38 -0.69 15.02
C PHE A 38 -1.69 -0.43 14.26
N LEU A 39 -2.06 -1.29 13.32
CA LEU A 39 -3.30 -1.15 12.56
C LEU A 39 -4.55 -1.32 13.44
N ASP A 40 -4.51 -2.21 14.42
CA ASP A 40 -5.63 -2.41 15.35
C ASP A 40 -5.83 -1.18 16.25
N GLU A 41 -4.74 -0.59 16.77
CA GLU A 41 -4.79 0.68 17.52
C GLU A 41 -5.29 1.81 16.62
N LEU A 42 -4.74 1.96 15.42
CA LEU A 42 -5.09 3.05 14.51
C LEU A 42 -6.57 2.99 14.11
N ARG A 43 -7.11 1.80 13.85
CA ARG A 43 -8.53 1.60 13.53
C ARG A 43 -9.48 1.94 14.69
N SER A 44 -8.99 1.94 15.92
CA SER A 44 -9.78 2.41 17.07
C SER A 44 -9.92 3.93 17.13
N LEU A 45 -9.07 4.66 16.40
CA LEU A 45 -9.01 6.11 16.40
C LEU A 45 -9.62 6.73 15.13
N THR A 46 -9.43 6.10 13.98
CA THR A 46 -9.84 6.65 12.69
C THR A 46 -10.05 5.56 11.64
N GLN A 47 -10.53 5.96 10.47
CA GLN A 47 -10.62 5.07 9.31
C GLN A 47 -9.24 4.86 8.68
N VAL A 48 -8.96 3.63 8.27
CA VAL A 48 -7.67 3.24 7.70
C VAL A 48 -7.86 2.65 6.32
N LEU A 49 -7.13 3.19 5.35
CA LEU A 49 -7.06 2.68 3.99
C LEU A 49 -5.61 2.31 3.68
N ILE A 50 -5.41 1.14 3.08
CA ILE A 50 -4.14 0.75 2.47
C ILE A 50 -4.24 1.03 0.98
N LEU A 51 -3.34 1.87 0.47
CA LEU A 51 -3.22 2.21 -0.94
C LEU A 51 -1.97 1.55 -1.51
N SER A 52 -2.12 0.65 -2.47
CA SER A 52 -1.00 -0.16 -2.97
C SER A 52 -1.06 -0.37 -4.48
N ASP A 53 0.11 -0.42 -5.11
CA ASP A 53 0.25 -0.77 -6.53
C ASP A 53 0.26 -2.30 -6.77
N THR A 54 0.10 -3.10 -5.71
CA THR A 54 -0.04 -4.56 -5.77
C THR A 54 -1.36 -4.99 -6.41
N PHE A 55 -1.58 -6.30 -6.45
CA PHE A 55 -2.81 -6.92 -6.96
C PHE A 55 -3.57 -7.60 -5.82
N SER A 56 -4.90 -7.53 -5.85
CA SER A 56 -5.78 -8.12 -4.83
C SER A 56 -5.50 -9.61 -4.62
N GLU A 57 -5.20 -10.34 -5.69
CA GLU A 57 -4.91 -11.77 -5.67
C GLU A 57 -3.62 -12.09 -4.92
N PHE A 58 -2.63 -11.20 -4.97
CA PHE A 58 -1.38 -11.34 -4.21
C PHE A 58 -1.51 -10.84 -2.77
N ALA A 59 -2.23 -9.75 -2.57
CA ALA A 59 -2.38 -9.13 -1.25
C ALA A 59 -3.23 -9.95 -0.28
N LYS A 60 -4.17 -10.78 -0.78
CA LYS A 60 -5.17 -11.46 0.01
C LYS A 60 -4.61 -12.21 1.23
N PRO A 61 -3.58 -13.08 1.13
CA PRO A 61 -3.06 -13.80 2.29
C PRO A 61 -2.50 -12.89 3.38
N LEU A 62 -1.83 -11.78 3.00
CA LEU A 62 -1.29 -10.82 3.95
C LEU A 62 -2.39 -9.96 4.59
N MET A 63 -3.39 -9.55 3.81
CA MET A 63 -4.53 -8.79 4.33
C MET A 63 -5.35 -9.59 5.34
N GLU A 64 -5.44 -10.91 5.17
CA GLU A 64 -6.08 -11.79 6.16
C GLU A 64 -5.35 -11.76 7.51
N GLN A 65 -4.02 -11.77 7.51
CA GLN A 65 -3.20 -11.65 8.72
C GLN A 65 -3.31 -10.28 9.37
N LEU A 66 -3.51 -9.21 8.57
CA LEU A 66 -3.68 -7.82 9.05
C LEU A 66 -5.12 -7.48 9.48
N GLY A 67 -6.03 -8.47 9.54
CA GLY A 67 -7.42 -8.26 9.94
C GLY A 67 -8.29 -7.61 8.87
N ARG A 68 -7.95 -7.85 7.61
CA ARG A 68 -8.71 -7.39 6.43
C ARG A 68 -8.97 -5.89 6.40
N PRO A 69 -7.91 -5.06 6.45
CA PRO A 69 -8.07 -3.62 6.27
C PRO A 69 -8.64 -3.33 4.88
N THR A 70 -9.25 -2.18 4.71
CA THR A 70 -9.67 -1.72 3.39
C THR A 70 -8.44 -1.50 2.51
N LEU A 71 -8.41 -2.18 1.37
CA LEU A 71 -7.29 -2.15 0.42
C LEU A 71 -7.77 -1.60 -0.93
N PHE A 72 -7.13 -0.54 -1.41
CA PHE A 72 -7.27 -0.08 -2.79
C PHE A 72 -6.01 -0.48 -3.56
N CYS A 73 -6.19 -1.39 -4.49
CA CYS A 73 -5.10 -1.91 -5.32
C CYS A 73 -5.61 -2.30 -6.72
N ASN A 74 -4.74 -2.88 -7.51
CA ASN A 74 -5.04 -3.40 -8.83
C ASN A 74 -5.58 -4.83 -8.76
N SER A 75 -5.91 -5.45 -9.89
CA SER A 75 -6.35 -6.84 -9.98
C SER A 75 -5.69 -7.57 -11.14
N LEU A 76 -5.60 -8.89 -11.02
CA LEU A 76 -5.17 -9.77 -12.08
C LEU A 76 -6.39 -10.38 -12.81
N GLU A 77 -6.21 -10.72 -14.07
CA GLU A 77 -7.14 -11.59 -14.78
C GLU A 77 -6.59 -13.02 -14.71
N VAL A 78 -7.38 -13.91 -14.13
CA VAL A 78 -6.96 -15.30 -13.84
C VAL A 78 -7.95 -16.27 -14.49
N VAL A 79 -7.44 -17.20 -15.26
CA VAL A 79 -8.22 -18.27 -15.89
C VAL A 79 -7.61 -19.62 -15.50
N SER A 80 -8.38 -20.48 -14.84
CA SER A 80 -7.92 -21.80 -14.38
C SER A 80 -6.57 -21.74 -13.65
N ASP A 81 -6.48 -20.83 -12.68
CA ASP A 81 -5.28 -20.60 -11.86
C ASP A 81 -4.07 -20.02 -12.60
N ARG A 82 -4.22 -19.72 -13.90
CA ARG A 82 -3.19 -19.06 -14.71
C ARG A 82 -3.43 -17.56 -14.76
N ILE A 83 -2.41 -16.77 -14.49
CA ILE A 83 -2.45 -15.31 -14.65
C ILE A 83 -2.33 -15.02 -16.15
N VAL A 84 -3.37 -14.45 -16.73
CA VAL A 84 -3.42 -14.17 -18.18
C VAL A 84 -3.26 -12.69 -18.51
N SER A 85 -3.61 -11.81 -17.58
CA SER A 85 -3.48 -10.36 -17.76
C SER A 85 -3.51 -9.64 -16.40
N HIS A 86 -3.39 -8.33 -16.43
CA HIS A 86 -3.56 -7.46 -15.27
C HIS A 86 -4.50 -6.31 -15.61
N ARG A 87 -5.16 -5.80 -14.59
CA ARG A 87 -6.03 -4.63 -14.70
C ARG A 87 -5.59 -3.56 -13.70
N MET A 88 -5.07 -2.47 -14.22
CA MET A 88 -4.82 -1.28 -13.42
C MET A 88 -6.16 -0.61 -13.09
N ARG A 89 -6.40 -0.33 -11.81
CA ARG A 89 -7.64 0.32 -11.36
C ARG A 89 -7.71 1.75 -11.88
N ILE A 90 -6.65 2.52 -11.65
CA ILE A 90 -6.54 3.91 -12.06
C ILE A 90 -5.05 4.31 -12.12
N HIS A 91 -4.70 5.24 -12.99
CA HIS A 91 -3.37 5.82 -13.03
C HIS A 91 -3.13 6.70 -11.80
N ASN A 92 -1.92 6.64 -11.20
CA ASN A 92 -1.59 7.35 -9.95
C ASN A 92 -2.61 7.09 -8.84
N GLY A 93 -3.03 5.84 -8.66
CA GLY A 93 -4.16 5.46 -7.82
C GLY A 93 -4.05 5.90 -6.37
N LYS A 94 -2.83 6.00 -5.82
CA LYS A 94 -2.61 6.47 -4.44
C LYS A 94 -2.98 7.95 -4.30
N LYS A 95 -2.45 8.82 -5.15
CA LYS A 95 -2.80 10.24 -5.15
C LYS A 95 -4.28 10.46 -5.46
N ALA A 96 -4.81 9.78 -6.48
CA ALA A 96 -6.21 9.88 -6.87
C ALA A 96 -7.17 9.49 -5.73
N ALA A 97 -6.80 8.54 -4.86
CA ALA A 97 -7.58 8.19 -3.70
C ALA A 97 -7.65 9.33 -2.67
N ILE A 98 -6.53 10.02 -2.41
CA ILE A 98 -6.50 11.22 -1.54
C ILE A 98 -7.39 12.32 -2.12
N GLU A 99 -7.22 12.64 -3.40
CA GLU A 99 -8.01 13.68 -4.07
C GLU A 99 -9.52 13.35 -4.03
N ALA A 100 -9.90 12.08 -4.21
CA ALA A 100 -11.29 11.65 -4.10
C ALA A 100 -11.84 11.80 -2.67
N LEU A 101 -11.06 11.48 -1.64
CA LEU A 101 -11.45 11.68 -0.24
C LEU A 101 -11.62 13.16 0.09
N HIS A 102 -10.78 14.05 -0.45
CA HIS A 102 -10.92 15.50 -0.32
C HIS A 102 -12.22 16.02 -0.96
N THR A 103 -12.65 15.47 -2.11
CA THR A 103 -13.96 15.83 -2.69
C THR A 103 -15.14 15.44 -1.82
N LEU A 104 -14.93 14.48 -0.90
CA LEU A 104 -15.92 14.07 0.11
C LEU A 104 -15.71 14.78 1.46
N ASN A 105 -14.87 15.82 1.51
CA ASN A 105 -14.52 16.62 2.70
C ASN A 105 -13.86 15.82 3.83
N TYR A 106 -13.17 14.72 3.53
CA TYR A 106 -12.31 14.05 4.51
C TYR A 106 -10.96 14.75 4.61
N ARG A 107 -10.48 14.93 5.85
CA ARG A 107 -9.08 15.23 6.12
C ARG A 107 -8.29 13.93 6.05
N THR A 108 -7.11 13.97 5.45
CA THR A 108 -6.29 12.78 5.21
C THR A 108 -4.88 12.93 5.76
N PHE A 109 -4.36 11.85 6.37
CA PHE A 109 -2.96 11.70 6.71
C PHE A 109 -2.39 10.53 5.93
N ALA A 110 -1.25 10.72 5.24
CA ALA A 110 -0.63 9.69 4.43
C ALA A 110 0.79 9.36 4.91
N ALA A 111 1.12 8.06 4.93
CA ALA A 111 2.47 7.59 5.23
C ALA A 111 2.90 6.56 4.17
N GLY A 112 4.19 6.58 3.81
CA GLY A 112 4.74 5.66 2.82
C GLY A 112 6.27 5.64 2.84
N ASP A 113 6.88 4.69 2.14
CA ASP A 113 8.31 4.40 2.21
C ASP A 113 9.06 4.60 0.88
N SER A 114 8.37 4.96 -0.18
CA SER A 114 8.92 4.93 -1.54
C SER A 114 8.62 6.19 -2.35
N TYR A 115 9.36 6.39 -3.43
CA TYR A 115 9.10 7.47 -4.39
C TYR A 115 7.66 7.43 -4.95
N ASN A 116 7.06 6.23 -5.05
CA ASN A 116 5.68 6.07 -5.51
C ASN A 116 4.64 6.63 -4.52
N ASP A 117 5.04 6.86 -3.26
CA ASP A 117 4.16 7.37 -2.22
C ASP A 117 4.19 8.90 -2.10
N LEU A 118 5.23 9.54 -2.64
CA LEU A 118 5.43 10.98 -2.50
C LEU A 118 4.22 11.79 -2.97
N ALA A 119 3.72 11.50 -4.15
CA ALA A 119 2.56 12.21 -4.70
C ALA A 119 1.29 12.05 -3.84
N MET A 120 1.16 10.93 -3.12
CA MET A 120 0.09 10.70 -2.14
C MET A 120 0.33 11.51 -0.87
N ILE A 121 1.55 11.47 -0.33
CA ILE A 121 1.93 12.18 0.90
C ILE A 121 1.79 13.70 0.71
N GLU A 122 2.26 14.21 -0.41
CA GLU A 122 2.17 15.64 -0.75
C GLU A 122 0.74 16.13 -1.03
N ALA A 123 -0.15 15.24 -1.47
CA ALA A 123 -1.55 15.57 -1.71
C ALA A 123 -2.40 15.51 -0.43
N ALA A 124 -1.96 14.84 0.62
CA ALA A 124 -2.68 14.71 1.88
C ALA A 124 -2.57 15.99 2.74
N ASP A 125 -3.50 16.17 3.70
CA ASP A 125 -3.49 17.31 4.64
C ASP A 125 -2.36 17.20 5.68
N GLY A 126 -1.88 15.99 5.93
CA GLY A 126 -0.71 15.69 6.74
C GLY A 126 -0.06 14.40 6.27
N GLY A 127 1.22 14.24 6.56
CA GLY A 127 1.89 13.01 6.15
C GLY A 127 3.37 12.97 6.49
N CYS A 128 3.94 11.77 6.37
CA CYS A 128 5.35 11.54 6.61
C CYS A 128 5.89 10.36 5.82
N LEU A 129 7.20 10.29 5.72
CA LEU A 129 7.92 9.09 5.30
C LEU A 129 7.98 8.11 6.49
N PHE A 130 7.74 6.83 6.24
CA PHE A 130 7.85 5.77 7.22
C PHE A 130 8.81 4.69 6.74
N ARG A 131 9.96 4.54 7.43
CA ARG A 131 11.04 3.60 7.07
C ARG A 131 11.54 3.76 5.63
N ALA A 132 11.55 4.99 5.15
CA ALA A 132 11.97 5.30 3.79
C ALA A 132 13.51 5.34 3.68
N PRO A 133 14.08 5.01 2.50
CA PRO A 133 15.49 5.21 2.25
C PRO A 133 15.95 6.66 2.43
N ALA A 134 17.15 6.86 2.97
CA ALA A 134 17.71 8.19 3.22
C ALA A 134 17.80 9.06 1.96
N SER A 135 17.90 8.45 0.77
CA SER A 135 17.90 9.18 -0.51
C SER A 135 16.60 9.95 -0.74
N ILE A 136 15.45 9.38 -0.34
CA ILE A 136 14.15 10.05 -0.50
C ILE A 136 14.09 11.29 0.41
N LEU A 137 14.54 11.17 1.66
CA LEU A 137 14.59 12.30 2.58
C LEU A 137 15.56 13.41 2.09
N ALA A 138 16.68 13.02 1.48
CA ALA A 138 17.62 13.99 0.91
C ALA A 138 16.99 14.80 -0.23
N ASP A 139 16.18 14.15 -1.07
CA ASP A 139 15.47 14.79 -2.18
C ASP A 139 14.24 15.58 -1.70
N HIS A 140 13.64 15.19 -0.56
CA HIS A 140 12.42 15.79 0.00
C HIS A 140 12.60 16.16 1.49
N PRO A 141 13.52 17.11 1.83
CA PRO A 141 13.89 17.42 3.21
C PRO A 141 12.78 18.07 4.03
N HIS A 142 11.69 18.48 3.41
CA HIS A 142 10.51 19.05 4.07
C HIS A 142 9.58 17.97 4.67
N LEU A 143 9.75 16.70 4.29
CA LEU A 143 8.95 15.60 4.83
C LEU A 143 9.58 15.07 6.12
N ALA A 144 8.76 14.83 7.13
CA ALA A 144 9.20 14.11 8.32
C ALA A 144 9.49 12.64 7.99
N LEU A 145 10.51 12.06 8.61
CA LEU A 145 10.80 10.62 8.56
C LEU A 145 10.58 10.02 9.95
N THR A 146 9.87 8.90 9.99
CA THR A 146 9.75 8.06 11.20
C THR A 146 10.15 6.63 10.89
N GLU A 147 10.77 5.96 11.86
CA GLU A 147 11.21 4.56 11.74
C GLU A 147 10.34 3.62 12.60
N GLU A 148 9.73 4.15 13.65
CA GLU A 148 9.01 3.37 14.64
C GLU A 148 7.50 3.64 14.59
N TYR A 149 6.70 2.59 14.77
CA TYR A 149 5.24 2.71 14.81
C TYR A 149 4.74 3.66 15.88
N GLY A 150 5.43 3.72 17.05
CA GLY A 150 5.07 4.64 18.11
C GLY A 150 5.22 6.11 17.71
N ALA A 151 6.28 6.46 16.97
CA ALA A 151 6.50 7.80 16.47
C ALA A 151 5.49 8.15 15.37
N LEU A 152 5.17 7.21 14.46
CA LEU A 152 4.14 7.39 13.45
C LEU A 152 2.76 7.60 14.11
N MET A 153 2.42 6.80 15.13
CA MET A 153 1.16 6.94 15.87
C MET A 153 1.05 8.30 16.57
N ALA A 154 2.15 8.81 17.13
CA ALA A 154 2.17 10.13 17.77
C ALA A 154 1.85 11.25 16.76
N GLN A 155 2.46 11.23 15.57
CA GLN A 155 2.15 12.20 14.51
C GLN A 155 0.70 12.12 14.04
N ILE A 156 0.17 10.91 13.89
CA ILE A 156 -1.24 10.73 13.49
C ILE A 156 -2.17 11.26 14.59
N LYS A 157 -1.90 10.96 15.87
CA LYS A 157 -2.70 11.47 16.99
C LYS A 157 -2.69 13.00 17.04
N GLU A 158 -1.54 13.62 16.81
CA GLU A 158 -1.43 15.09 16.73
C GLU A 158 -2.26 15.65 15.56
N PHE A 159 -2.19 15.02 14.39
CA PHE A 159 -3.01 15.40 13.23
C PHE A 159 -4.52 15.26 13.49
N LEU A 160 -4.94 14.29 14.30
CA LEU A 160 -6.35 14.06 14.63
C LEU A 160 -6.91 15.09 15.62
N LEU A 161 -6.08 15.86 16.28
CA LEU A 161 -6.54 16.95 17.13
C LEU A 161 -7.27 18.01 16.30
N PRO A 162 -8.31 18.65 16.87
CA PRO A 162 -9.08 19.69 16.18
C PRO A 162 -8.29 20.95 15.88
#